data_e82cfd7b970f356dff70d82aaa256079
#
_entry.id   e82cfd7b970f356dff70d82aaa256079
#
_cell.length_a   1.000
_cell.length_b   1.000
_cell.length_c   1.000
_cell.angle_alpha   90.00
_cell.angle_beta   90.00
_cell.angle_gamma   90.00
#
_symmetry.space_group_name_H-M   'P 1'
#
loop_
_entity.id
_entity.type
_entity.pdbx_description
1 polymer ?
#
loop_
_entity_poly.entity_id
_entity_poly.type
_entity_poly.pdbx_seq_one_letter_code
_entity_poly.pdbx_strand_id
1 'polypeptide(L)'
;MMGYPESLTDPSYSGQILVTTYPLIGNYGVPRREEENGLSRFYESEKIHVEALVVSDYSFEYSHWNADKSLADWLKEEKIVGIYDIDTRELTKLLREHGSMKGKIVFEDGEDIDFVDPNLTNLVAKVSCKEVIRYGNGNKKVVLVDCGVKHNIIRSLLKRDVTVIRVPWNYDFNTIEYDGLFISNGPGDPDMCD
;
A
#
# COMPACT_ATOMS: atom_id res chain seq x y z
N MET A 1 -11.16 -3.09 -13.40
CA MET A 1 -10.44 -1.96 -12.82
C MET A 1 -8.97 -2.24 -12.93
N MET A 2 -8.23 -1.39 -13.59
CA MET A 2 -6.78 -1.32 -13.48
C MET A 2 -6.44 -0.56 -12.19
N GLY A 3 -5.32 -0.82 -11.57
CA GLY A 3 -4.85 -0.06 -10.41
C GLY A 3 -5.14 -0.70 -9.05
N TYR A 4 -5.74 -1.90 -9.00
CA TYR A 4 -5.82 -2.59 -7.72
C TYR A 4 -4.47 -3.13 -7.22
N PRO A 5 -3.50 -3.52 -8.08
CA PRO A 5 -2.18 -3.87 -7.59
C PRO A 5 -1.48 -2.70 -6.88
N GLU A 6 -1.59 -1.49 -7.43
CA GLU A 6 -1.07 -0.27 -6.83
C GLU A 6 -1.77 0.04 -5.51
N SER A 7 -3.12 -0.09 -5.46
CA SER A 7 -3.86 0.15 -4.22
C SER A 7 -3.53 -0.86 -3.12
N LEU A 8 -3.42 -2.15 -3.46
CA LEU A 8 -3.11 -3.19 -2.49
C LEU A 8 -1.69 -3.05 -1.92
N THR A 9 -0.75 -2.56 -2.74
CA THR A 9 0.65 -2.36 -2.32
C THR A 9 0.95 -0.95 -1.82
N ASP A 10 -0.03 -0.07 -1.72
CA ASP A 10 0.13 1.26 -1.12
C ASP A 10 0.27 1.14 0.41
N PRO A 11 1.43 1.53 0.99
CA PRO A 11 1.63 1.45 2.44
C PRO A 11 0.62 2.25 3.26
N SER A 12 -0.03 3.26 2.66
CA SER A 12 -1.06 4.07 3.32
C SER A 12 -2.29 3.26 3.76
N TYR A 13 -2.50 2.07 3.19
CA TYR A 13 -3.61 1.19 3.57
C TYR A 13 -3.25 0.15 4.63
N SER A 14 -2.05 0.25 5.23
CA SER A 14 -1.68 -0.66 6.33
C SER A 14 -2.65 -0.56 7.50
N GLY A 15 -3.10 -1.71 8.00
CA GLY A 15 -4.08 -1.80 9.07
C GLY A 15 -5.54 -1.61 8.62
N GLN A 16 -5.83 -1.53 7.31
CA GLN A 16 -7.17 -1.26 6.79
C GLN A 16 -7.74 -2.44 6.00
N ILE A 17 -9.04 -2.64 6.10
CA ILE A 17 -9.83 -3.48 5.19
C ILE A 17 -10.22 -2.59 4.00
N LEU A 18 -9.71 -2.92 2.82
CA LEU A 18 -9.97 -2.12 1.61
C LEU A 18 -11.28 -2.55 0.94
N VAL A 19 -12.21 -1.61 0.82
CA VAL A 19 -13.48 -1.80 0.09
C VAL A 19 -13.37 -1.12 -1.26
N THR A 20 -13.56 -1.88 -2.34
CA THR A 20 -13.56 -1.32 -3.69
C THR A 20 -14.99 -1.21 -4.23
N THR A 21 -15.35 -0.02 -4.71
CA THR A 21 -16.70 0.26 -5.26
C THR A 21 -16.82 0.00 -6.75
N TYR A 22 -15.71 -0.27 -7.43
CA TYR A 22 -15.77 -0.70 -8.81
C TYR A 22 -16.33 -2.13 -8.87
N PRO A 23 -17.36 -2.38 -9.70
CA PRO A 23 -18.11 -3.63 -9.58
C PRO A 23 -17.29 -4.87 -9.86
N LEU A 24 -16.42 -4.88 -10.86
CA LEU A 24 -15.67 -6.07 -11.25
C LEU A 24 -14.16 -5.93 -10.94
N ILE A 25 -13.64 -6.82 -10.10
CA ILE A 25 -12.23 -6.90 -9.72
C ILE A 25 -11.66 -8.26 -10.13
N GLY A 26 -10.38 -8.31 -10.46
CA GLY A 26 -9.64 -9.54 -10.82
C GLY A 26 -9.47 -9.76 -12.32
N ASN A 27 -10.31 -9.18 -13.16
CA ASN A 27 -10.35 -9.38 -14.61
C ASN A 27 -9.05 -9.00 -15.37
N TYR A 28 -8.19 -8.20 -14.80
CA TYR A 28 -6.86 -7.84 -15.37
C TYR A 28 -5.73 -8.73 -14.87
N GLY A 29 -5.98 -9.59 -13.87
CA GLY A 29 -4.91 -10.35 -13.21
C GLY A 29 -3.92 -9.46 -12.47
N VAL A 30 -2.76 -9.98 -12.19
CA VAL A 30 -1.69 -9.31 -11.45
C VAL A 30 -0.43 -9.34 -12.33
N PRO A 31 0.24 -8.21 -12.55
CA PRO A 31 1.45 -8.15 -13.36
C PRO A 31 2.60 -8.89 -12.67
N ARG A 32 3.56 -9.37 -13.47
CA ARG A 32 4.80 -9.92 -12.92
C ARG A 32 5.59 -8.85 -12.17
N ARG A 33 6.42 -9.29 -11.23
CA ARG A 33 7.35 -8.39 -10.57
C ARG A 33 8.49 -8.04 -11.54
N GLU A 34 8.48 -6.80 -12.01
CA GLU A 34 9.56 -6.20 -12.78
C GLU A 34 10.14 -5.04 -11.98
N GLU A 35 11.45 -4.96 -11.96
CA GLU A 35 12.17 -3.88 -11.27
C GLU A 35 12.85 -2.94 -12.26
N GLU A 36 12.80 -1.67 -11.95
CA GLU A 36 13.54 -0.62 -12.63
C GLU A 36 14.18 0.29 -11.59
N ASN A 37 15.50 0.45 -11.66
CA ASN A 37 16.28 1.23 -10.68
C ASN A 37 16.10 0.77 -9.22
N GLY A 38 15.93 -0.54 -8.98
CA GLY A 38 15.70 -1.10 -7.65
C GLY A 38 14.31 -0.83 -7.07
N LEU A 39 13.35 -0.47 -7.91
CA LEU A 39 11.96 -0.21 -7.55
C LEU A 39 11.03 -1.06 -8.41
N SER A 40 9.96 -1.56 -7.83
CA SER A 40 8.93 -2.22 -8.61
C SER A 40 8.33 -1.27 -9.63
N ARG A 41 8.13 -1.76 -10.85
CA ARG A 41 7.55 -1.00 -11.95
C ARG A 41 6.03 -0.82 -11.84
N PHE A 42 5.34 -1.83 -11.31
CA PHE A 42 3.88 -1.94 -11.31
C PHE A 42 3.25 -1.87 -9.92
N TYR A 43 4.07 -1.90 -8.87
CA TYR A 43 3.61 -1.87 -7.49
C TYR A 43 4.10 -0.61 -6.78
N GLU A 44 3.42 -0.24 -5.71
CA GLU A 44 3.79 0.92 -4.90
C GLU A 44 4.71 0.58 -3.71
N SER A 45 4.87 -0.73 -3.44
CA SER A 45 5.83 -1.29 -2.48
C SER A 45 6.08 -2.78 -2.76
N GLU A 46 6.84 -3.44 -1.87
CA GLU A 46 7.26 -4.84 -2.06
C GLU A 46 6.20 -5.88 -1.70
N LYS A 47 5.11 -5.51 -1.02
CA LYS A 47 4.08 -6.43 -0.52
C LYS A 47 2.69 -5.80 -0.49
N ILE A 48 1.68 -6.61 -0.26
CA ILE A 48 0.33 -6.13 0.07
C ILE A 48 0.34 -5.56 1.49
N HIS A 49 -0.34 -4.42 1.69
CA HIS A 49 -0.42 -3.74 2.98
C HIS A 49 -1.82 -3.77 3.60
N VAL A 50 -2.86 -4.02 2.81
CA VAL A 50 -4.23 -4.14 3.33
C VAL A 50 -4.37 -5.40 4.17
N GLU A 51 -5.22 -5.35 5.20
CA GLU A 51 -5.56 -6.52 6.02
C GLU A 51 -6.54 -7.45 5.30
N ALA A 52 -7.41 -6.88 4.47
CA ALA A 52 -8.33 -7.64 3.62
C ALA A 52 -8.82 -6.80 2.43
N LEU A 53 -9.35 -7.48 1.42
CA LEU A 53 -10.00 -6.88 0.25
C LEU A 53 -11.47 -7.29 0.19
N VAL A 54 -12.37 -6.31 0.08
CA VAL A 54 -13.81 -6.51 -0.09
C VAL A 54 -14.26 -5.96 -1.43
N VAL A 55 -14.90 -6.81 -2.25
CA VAL A 55 -15.35 -6.49 -3.60
C VAL A 55 -16.82 -6.89 -3.81
N SER A 56 -17.48 -6.26 -4.78
CA SER A 56 -18.83 -6.69 -5.21
C SER A 56 -18.71 -7.93 -6.07
N ASP A 57 -18.15 -7.80 -7.26
CA ASP A 57 -17.99 -8.89 -8.21
C ASP A 57 -16.53 -9.25 -8.39
N TYR A 58 -16.23 -10.54 -8.40
CA TYR A 58 -14.91 -11.06 -8.63
C TYR A 58 -14.83 -11.86 -9.93
N SER A 59 -13.85 -11.53 -10.79
CA SER A 59 -13.56 -12.31 -11.99
C SER A 59 -12.56 -13.41 -11.67
N PHE A 60 -12.98 -14.66 -11.79
CA PHE A 60 -12.12 -15.82 -11.63
C PHE A 60 -11.16 -16.01 -12.82
N GLU A 61 -11.54 -15.48 -13.97
CA GLU A 61 -10.70 -15.45 -15.16
C GLU A 61 -10.12 -14.06 -15.37
N TYR A 62 -8.89 -14.01 -15.82
CA TYR A 62 -8.23 -12.75 -16.15
C TYR A 62 -7.69 -12.77 -17.57
N SER A 63 -7.68 -11.59 -18.19
CA SER A 63 -7.14 -11.39 -19.53
C SER A 63 -6.52 -10.01 -19.65
N HIS A 64 -5.20 -9.96 -19.56
CA HIS A 64 -4.43 -8.76 -19.81
C HIS A 64 -3.02 -9.14 -20.27
N TRP A 65 -2.47 -8.41 -21.23
CA TRP A 65 -1.16 -8.71 -21.83
C TRP A 65 -0.01 -8.80 -20.82
N ASN A 66 -0.13 -8.10 -19.69
CA ASN A 66 0.88 -8.04 -18.62
C ASN A 66 0.51 -8.92 -17.41
N ALA A 67 -0.53 -9.71 -17.49
CA ALA A 67 -0.93 -10.56 -16.38
C ALA A 67 -0.04 -11.80 -16.28
N ASP A 68 0.42 -12.08 -15.08
CA ASP A 68 1.25 -13.23 -14.73
C ASP A 68 0.47 -14.27 -13.91
N LYS A 69 -0.43 -13.81 -13.04
CA LYS A 69 -1.25 -14.65 -12.17
C LYS A 69 -2.63 -14.02 -11.89
N SER A 70 -3.51 -14.81 -11.27
CA SER A 70 -4.80 -14.29 -10.81
C SER A 70 -4.61 -13.44 -9.54
N LEU A 71 -5.56 -12.54 -9.28
CA LEU A 71 -5.59 -11.80 -8.02
C LEU A 71 -5.79 -12.75 -6.82
N ALA A 72 -6.62 -13.81 -6.97
CA ALA A 72 -6.84 -14.78 -5.91
C ALA A 72 -5.56 -15.54 -5.52
N ASP A 73 -4.73 -15.92 -6.49
CA ASP A 73 -3.45 -16.57 -6.21
C ASP A 73 -2.50 -15.63 -5.47
N TRP A 74 -2.42 -14.38 -5.91
CA TRP A 74 -1.59 -13.39 -5.23
C TRP A 74 -2.04 -13.13 -3.79
N LEU A 75 -3.35 -12.95 -3.55
CA LEU A 75 -3.90 -12.79 -2.19
C LEU A 75 -3.57 -14.00 -1.30
N LYS A 76 -3.67 -15.23 -1.84
CA LYS A 76 -3.31 -16.46 -1.12
C LYS A 76 -1.81 -16.52 -0.78
N GLU A 77 -0.95 -16.19 -1.75
CA GLU A 77 0.50 -16.12 -1.53
C GLU A 77 0.88 -15.15 -0.40
N GLU A 78 0.24 -13.98 -0.38
CA GLU A 78 0.47 -12.93 0.63
C GLU A 78 -0.37 -13.15 1.92
N LYS A 79 -1.21 -14.20 1.97
CA LYS A 79 -2.11 -14.56 3.08
C LYS A 79 -3.11 -13.46 3.43
N ILE A 80 -3.63 -12.78 2.43
CA ILE A 80 -4.63 -11.72 2.55
C ILE A 80 -6.02 -12.27 2.27
N VAL A 81 -6.98 -11.97 3.13
CA VAL A 81 -8.38 -12.36 2.94
C VAL A 81 -9.03 -11.53 1.86
N GLY A 82 -9.68 -12.20 0.89
CA GLY A 82 -10.53 -11.57 -0.12
C GLY A 82 -11.98 -12.01 0.06
N ILE A 83 -12.91 -11.07 0.06
CA ILE A 83 -14.36 -11.31 0.14
C ILE A 83 -15.04 -10.71 -1.07
N TYR A 84 -15.90 -11.46 -1.72
CA TYR A 84 -16.70 -11.03 -2.86
C TYR A 84 -18.19 -11.26 -2.58
N ASP A 85 -19.05 -10.79 -3.50
CA ASP A 85 -20.50 -10.82 -3.37
C ASP A 85 -21.04 -9.96 -2.22
N ILE A 86 -20.41 -8.79 -2.02
CA ILE A 86 -20.78 -7.81 -1.01
C ILE A 86 -21.33 -6.55 -1.69
N ASP A 87 -22.42 -5.98 -1.18
CA ASP A 87 -22.89 -4.65 -1.60
C ASP A 87 -21.92 -3.56 -1.13
N THR A 88 -20.83 -3.40 -1.88
CA THR A 88 -19.78 -2.41 -1.57
C THR A 88 -20.28 -0.97 -1.73
N ARG A 89 -21.36 -0.73 -2.48
CA ARG A 89 -21.97 0.61 -2.60
C ARG A 89 -22.69 0.99 -1.31
N GLU A 90 -23.49 0.08 -0.76
CA GLU A 90 -24.18 0.34 0.50
C GLU A 90 -23.18 0.49 1.65
N LEU A 91 -22.19 -0.39 1.71
CA LEU A 91 -21.09 -0.28 2.68
C LEU A 91 -20.36 1.06 2.58
N THR A 92 -20.09 1.53 1.36
CA THR A 92 -19.43 2.83 1.16
C THR A 92 -20.32 4.00 1.57
N LYS A 93 -21.64 3.93 1.41
CA LYS A 93 -22.55 4.96 1.93
C LYS A 93 -22.48 5.04 3.46
N LEU A 94 -22.50 3.89 4.14
CA LEU A 94 -22.33 3.83 5.60
C LEU A 94 -21.01 4.46 6.04
N LEU A 95 -19.91 4.13 5.37
CA LEU A 95 -18.59 4.73 5.65
C LEU A 95 -18.56 6.23 5.41
N ARG A 96 -19.28 6.75 4.41
CA ARG A 96 -19.36 8.19 4.13
C ARG A 96 -20.19 8.94 5.17
N GLU A 97 -21.22 8.32 5.72
CA GLU A 97 -22.09 8.93 6.74
C GLU A 97 -21.44 8.93 8.13
N HIS A 98 -20.72 7.86 8.49
CA HIS A 98 -20.16 7.68 9.82
C HIS A 98 -18.66 7.97 9.92
N GLY A 99 -17.97 8.16 8.78
CA GLY A 99 -16.51 8.28 8.74
C GLY A 99 -15.81 6.91 8.81
N SER A 100 -14.58 6.90 9.26
CA SER A 100 -13.82 5.66 9.44
C SER A 100 -14.46 4.79 10.54
N MET A 101 -14.66 3.51 10.25
CA MET A 101 -15.27 2.54 11.15
C MET A 101 -14.32 1.39 11.39
N LYS A 102 -14.28 0.88 12.63
CA LYS A 102 -13.59 -0.38 12.90
C LYS A 102 -14.40 -1.55 12.32
N GLY A 103 -13.73 -2.45 11.63
CA GLY A 103 -14.31 -3.64 11.02
C GLY A 103 -13.54 -4.90 11.40
N LYS A 104 -14.23 -6.02 11.41
CA LYS A 104 -13.62 -7.36 11.56
C LYS A 104 -14.29 -8.34 10.60
N ILE A 105 -13.53 -9.34 10.18
CA ILE A 105 -14.01 -10.44 9.35
C ILE A 105 -13.99 -11.69 10.23
N VAL A 106 -15.14 -12.31 10.39
CA VAL A 106 -15.31 -13.54 11.18
C VAL A 106 -15.84 -14.62 10.24
N PHE A 107 -15.21 -15.79 10.23
CA PHE A 107 -15.68 -16.95 9.49
C PHE A 107 -16.72 -17.71 10.32
N GLU A 108 -17.64 -18.43 9.67
CA GLU A 108 -18.74 -19.14 10.35
C GLU A 108 -18.24 -20.08 11.45
N ASP A 109 -17.13 -20.79 11.21
CA ASP A 109 -16.50 -21.71 12.16
C ASP A 109 -15.35 -21.04 12.96
N GLY A 110 -15.18 -19.74 12.85
CA GLY A 110 -14.10 -18.99 13.49
C GLY A 110 -14.48 -18.47 14.88
N GLU A 111 -13.47 -18.33 15.74
CA GLU A 111 -13.66 -17.61 16.99
C GLU A 111 -13.93 -16.12 16.70
N ASP A 112 -14.80 -15.53 17.52
CA ASP A 112 -15.01 -14.08 17.47
C ASP A 112 -13.75 -13.35 17.98
N ILE A 113 -13.36 -12.29 17.28
CA ILE A 113 -12.17 -11.50 17.58
C ILE A 113 -12.58 -10.09 18.03
N ASP A 114 -11.79 -9.51 18.90
CA ASP A 114 -12.00 -8.12 19.33
C ASP A 114 -11.71 -7.14 18.19
N PHE A 115 -12.36 -5.97 18.25
CA PHE A 115 -12.03 -4.88 17.36
C PHE A 115 -10.65 -4.30 17.70
N VAL A 116 -9.79 -4.23 16.73
CA VAL A 116 -8.47 -3.58 16.85
C VAL A 116 -8.55 -2.17 16.27
N ASP A 117 -8.00 -1.21 17.00
CA ASP A 117 -7.83 0.14 16.47
C ASP A 117 -6.39 0.31 15.97
N PRO A 118 -6.17 0.38 14.65
CA PRO A 118 -4.83 0.51 14.10
C PRO A 118 -4.15 1.85 14.45
N ASN A 119 -4.96 2.89 14.78
CA ASN A 119 -4.43 4.20 15.16
C ASN A 119 -3.80 4.24 16.56
N LEU A 120 -3.96 3.17 17.36
CA LEU A 120 -3.27 3.03 18.64
C LEU A 120 -1.85 2.45 18.51
N THR A 121 -1.36 2.24 17.30
CA THR A 121 -0.03 1.69 17.03
C THR A 121 0.71 2.54 16.02
N ASN A 122 2.04 2.62 16.15
CA ASN A 122 2.86 3.29 15.14
C ASN A 122 2.90 2.46 13.84
N LEU A 123 1.97 2.73 12.93
CA LEU A 123 1.90 2.08 11.63
C LEU A 123 3.02 2.54 10.70
N VAL A 124 3.51 3.77 10.85
CA VAL A 124 4.65 4.29 10.08
C VAL A 124 5.89 3.44 10.34
N ALA A 125 6.15 3.09 11.59
CA ALA A 125 7.27 2.19 11.93
C ALA A 125 7.15 0.80 11.28
N LYS A 126 5.93 0.31 11.01
CA LYS A 126 5.71 -0.98 10.34
C LYS A 126 6.02 -0.96 8.84
N VAL A 127 5.75 0.17 8.18
CA VAL A 127 5.86 0.30 6.71
C VAL A 127 7.13 0.99 6.23
N SER A 128 7.78 1.77 7.07
CA SER A 128 9.03 2.48 6.78
C SER A 128 10.18 1.50 6.47
N CYS A 129 11.09 1.91 5.60
CA CYS A 129 12.34 1.18 5.37
C CYS A 129 13.13 1.05 6.69
N LYS A 130 14.00 0.02 6.77
CA LYS A 130 14.77 -0.24 7.99
C LYS A 130 16.19 0.29 7.91
N GLU A 131 16.64 0.65 6.73
CA GLU A 131 17.98 1.15 6.44
C GLU A 131 17.93 2.26 5.39
N VAL A 132 19.02 3.00 5.29
CA VAL A 132 19.17 4.06 4.28
C VAL A 132 19.36 3.43 2.91
N ILE A 133 18.53 3.83 1.95
CA ILE A 133 18.56 3.33 0.58
C ILE A 133 18.79 4.51 -0.38
N ARG A 134 19.70 4.34 -1.31
CA ARG A 134 20.02 5.37 -2.30
C ARG A 134 19.54 4.97 -3.69
N TYR A 135 18.87 5.89 -4.37
CA TYR A 135 18.39 5.73 -5.75
C TYR A 135 18.92 6.84 -6.64
N GLY A 136 19.29 6.49 -7.87
CA GLY A 136 19.78 7.46 -8.85
C GLY A 136 21.18 8.01 -8.53
N ASN A 137 21.64 8.93 -9.39
CA ASN A 137 22.97 9.54 -9.34
C ASN A 137 22.97 10.98 -9.82
N GLY A 138 21.83 11.67 -9.77
CA GLY A 138 21.70 13.07 -10.13
C GLY A 138 22.50 14.00 -9.21
N ASN A 139 22.77 15.22 -9.70
CA ASN A 139 23.62 16.21 -9.00
C ASN A 139 22.97 16.77 -7.74
N LYS A 140 21.63 16.83 -7.69
CA LYS A 140 20.87 17.29 -6.53
C LYS A 140 20.49 16.10 -5.64
N LYS A 141 20.66 16.25 -4.35
CA LYS A 141 20.31 15.23 -3.34
C LYS A 141 19.00 15.58 -2.66
N VAL A 142 18.06 14.66 -2.68
CA VAL A 142 16.79 14.76 -1.93
C VAL A 142 16.80 13.68 -0.85
N VAL A 143 16.77 14.08 0.42
CA VAL A 143 16.48 13.15 1.52
C VAL A 143 14.99 12.93 1.56
N LEU A 144 14.59 11.66 1.55
CA LEU A 144 13.20 11.24 1.60
C LEU A 144 12.98 10.47 2.91
N VAL A 145 12.27 11.09 3.86
CA VAL A 145 11.85 10.44 5.10
C VAL A 145 10.68 9.53 4.78
N ASP A 146 10.89 8.24 5.01
CA ASP A 146 9.94 7.20 4.65
C ASP A 146 8.93 6.94 5.76
N CYS A 147 7.77 7.56 5.64
CA CYS A 147 6.61 7.28 6.48
C CYS A 147 5.64 6.26 5.86
N GLY A 148 6.03 5.62 4.75
CA GLY A 148 5.20 4.74 3.94
C GLY A 148 5.13 5.22 2.49
N VAL A 149 6.29 5.55 1.92
CA VAL A 149 6.40 6.15 0.58
C VAL A 149 6.00 5.16 -0.51
N LYS A 150 5.22 5.64 -1.46
CA LYS A 150 4.92 4.91 -2.69
C LYS A 150 6.10 4.95 -3.66
N HIS A 151 6.38 3.82 -4.30
CA HIS A 151 7.44 3.73 -5.33
C HIS A 151 7.25 4.75 -6.45
N ASN A 152 6.00 5.11 -6.80
CA ASN A 152 5.75 6.14 -7.81
C ASN A 152 6.28 7.52 -7.43
N ILE A 153 6.31 7.85 -6.14
CA ILE A 153 6.90 9.10 -5.66
C ILE A 153 8.41 9.09 -5.93
N ILE A 154 9.09 8.01 -5.58
CA ILE A 154 10.54 7.86 -5.83
C ILE A 154 10.82 7.89 -7.33
N ARG A 155 10.07 7.12 -8.14
CA ARG A 155 10.17 7.15 -9.62
C ARG A 155 9.98 8.56 -10.18
N SER A 156 9.04 9.33 -9.62
CA SER A 156 8.76 10.69 -10.04
C SER A 156 9.88 11.68 -9.69
N LEU A 157 10.54 11.48 -8.56
CA LEU A 157 11.73 12.24 -8.19
C LEU A 157 12.92 11.91 -9.11
N LEU A 158 13.16 10.61 -9.36
CA LEU A 158 14.26 10.17 -10.25
C LEU A 158 14.15 10.69 -11.67
N LYS A 159 12.92 10.88 -12.20
CA LYS A 159 12.70 11.52 -13.50
C LYS A 159 13.17 12.98 -13.57
N ARG A 160 13.51 13.61 -12.44
CA ARG A 160 13.99 14.98 -12.34
C ARG A 160 15.51 15.09 -12.15
N ASP A 161 16.22 14.00 -12.44
CA ASP A 161 17.67 13.90 -12.36
C ASP A 161 18.22 14.25 -10.96
N VAL A 162 17.58 13.72 -9.94
CA VAL A 162 18.02 13.84 -8.55
C VAL A 162 18.51 12.51 -8.00
N THR A 163 19.38 12.57 -7.02
CA THR A 163 19.69 11.43 -6.15
C THR A 163 18.68 11.43 -5.00
N VAL A 164 17.94 10.35 -4.81
CA VAL A 164 17.01 10.17 -3.68
C VAL A 164 17.71 9.32 -2.60
N ILE A 165 17.77 9.84 -1.38
CA ILE A 165 18.29 9.15 -0.20
C ILE A 165 17.07 8.87 0.69
N ARG A 166 16.50 7.67 0.59
CA ARG A 166 15.37 7.21 1.41
C ARG A 166 15.91 6.79 2.77
N VAL A 167 15.37 7.39 3.82
CA VAL A 167 15.79 7.13 5.20
C VAL A 167 14.60 6.64 6.03
N PRO A 168 14.82 5.84 7.09
CA PRO A 168 13.76 5.46 8.02
C PRO A 168 13.02 6.66 8.61
N TRP A 169 11.77 6.47 9.02
CA TRP A 169 10.90 7.52 9.57
C TRP A 169 11.52 8.26 10.78
N ASN A 170 12.32 7.58 11.59
CA ASN A 170 12.97 8.08 12.80
C ASN A 170 14.46 8.39 12.62
N TYR A 171 14.93 8.50 11.37
CA TYR A 171 16.33 8.78 11.07
C TYR A 171 16.67 10.25 11.27
N ASP A 172 17.80 10.54 11.92
CA ASP A 172 18.33 11.91 12.00
C ASP A 172 18.93 12.34 10.66
N PHE A 173 18.08 12.90 9.80
CA PHE A 173 18.48 13.36 8.47
C PHE A 173 19.38 14.62 8.48
N ASN A 174 19.55 15.29 9.63
CA ASN A 174 20.50 16.41 9.75
C ASN A 174 21.97 15.94 9.64
N THR A 175 22.21 14.65 9.72
CA THR A 175 23.54 14.03 9.54
C THR A 175 23.93 13.89 8.05
N ILE A 176 23.03 14.18 7.13
CA ILE A 176 23.24 14.06 5.67
C ILE A 176 23.19 15.45 5.04
N GLU A 177 24.14 15.75 4.16
CA GLU A 177 24.03 16.94 3.30
C GLU A 177 23.04 16.69 2.16
N TYR A 178 22.05 17.55 2.01
CA TYR A 178 21.02 17.47 0.98
C TYR A 178 20.61 18.85 0.42
N ASP A 179 20.06 18.86 -0.78
CA ASP A 179 19.52 20.05 -1.44
C ASP A 179 18.02 20.21 -1.18
N GLY A 180 17.33 19.12 -0.83
CA GLY A 180 15.88 19.11 -0.54
C GLY A 180 15.48 18.00 0.40
N LEU A 181 14.46 18.29 1.21
CA LEU A 181 13.84 17.34 2.13
C LEU A 181 12.42 17.00 1.65
N PHE A 182 12.09 15.73 1.60
CA PHE A 182 10.76 15.23 1.29
C PHE A 182 10.31 14.30 2.43
N ILE A 183 9.22 14.66 3.10
CA ILE A 183 8.57 13.80 4.09
C ILE A 183 7.37 13.16 3.42
N SER A 184 7.34 11.83 3.33
CA SER A 184 6.26 11.12 2.65
C SER A 184 4.99 11.08 3.50
N ASN A 185 3.85 10.84 2.84
CA ASN A 185 2.65 10.38 3.53
C ASN A 185 2.88 8.95 4.08
N GLY A 186 1.96 8.52 4.95
CA GLY A 186 1.96 7.19 5.54
C GLY A 186 0.61 6.83 6.15
N PRO A 187 0.49 5.63 6.73
CA PRO A 187 -0.71 5.16 7.42
C PRO A 187 -0.79 5.67 8.85
N GLY A 188 -2.01 5.64 9.42
CA GLY A 188 -2.26 5.86 10.83
C GLY A 188 -2.24 7.31 11.27
N ASP A 189 -2.17 7.50 12.58
CA ASP A 189 -2.14 8.81 13.22
C ASP A 189 -0.70 9.31 13.33
N PRO A 190 -0.39 10.54 12.83
CA PRO A 190 0.94 11.14 13.00
C PRO A 190 1.39 11.30 14.45
N ASP A 191 0.45 11.47 15.40
CA ASP A 191 0.76 11.61 16.83
C ASP A 191 1.41 10.32 17.41
N MET A 192 1.34 9.21 16.69
CA MET A 192 2.00 7.94 17.07
C MET A 192 3.45 7.85 16.62
N CYS A 193 3.99 8.90 16.00
CA CYS A 193 5.36 8.95 15.45
C CYS A 193 6.35 9.69 16.36
N ASP A 194 6.25 9.54 17.67
CA ASP A 194 7.17 10.13 18.66
C ASP A 194 8.58 9.49 18.64
#